data_cd901e5bbecd46215219369faf77cd33
#
_entry.id   cd901e5bbecd46215219369faf77cd33
#
_cell.length_a   1.000
_cell.length_b   1.000
_cell.length_c   1.000
_cell.angle_alpha   90.00
_cell.angle_beta   90.00
_cell.angle_gamma   90.00
#
_symmetry.space_group_name_H-M   'P 1'
#
loop_
_entity.id
_entity.type
_entity.pdbx_description
1 polymer ?
#
loop_
_entity_poly.entity_id
_entity_poly.type
_entity_poly.pdbx_seq_one_letter_code
_entity_poly.pdbx_strand_id
1 'polypeptide(L)'
;TGIIQLSFNDKTNREIFARAQSVRSEYVVAATGVVAKRESINKDIPTDEIEVIVNDVRIVSKAKTPPFEIEKSEKVGDETTLKYRYLNLRNEKLTKNVLMRHKIARIAREYFYDNDFIEIETPMMIKSTPEGARDYVVPSRIHNGKFYALPQSPQIYKQLTMIAGFDRYIQLARCFRDEDLRADRQPEFTQIDLEMSFVDCDDIMDMAEGFISRLMKETIDVEIQSPLPRMTF
;
A
#
# COMPACT_ATOMS: atom_id res chain seq x y z
N THR A 1 13.07 -7.03 11.82
CA THR A 1 12.12 -7.61 12.78
C THR A 1 11.58 -8.90 12.20
N GLY A 2 11.48 -9.93 13.02
CA GLY A 2 11.02 -11.25 12.64
C GLY A 2 10.24 -11.92 13.78
N ILE A 3 9.90 -13.18 13.59
CA ILE A 3 9.22 -14.02 14.58
C ILE A 3 10.27 -14.92 15.23
N ILE A 4 10.25 -15.04 16.55
CA ILE A 4 11.09 -15.96 17.31
C ILE A 4 10.25 -16.63 18.39
N GLN A 5 10.52 -17.93 18.64
CA GLN A 5 9.90 -18.65 19.74
C GLN A 5 10.62 -18.35 21.06
N LEU A 6 9.83 -18.04 22.08
CA LEU A 6 10.30 -17.93 23.46
C LEU A 6 9.93 -19.24 24.18
N SER A 7 10.94 -19.98 24.66
CA SER A 7 10.77 -21.26 25.35
C SER A 7 10.99 -21.13 26.85
N PHE A 8 10.10 -21.78 27.60
CA PHE A 8 10.16 -21.89 29.04
C PHE A 8 10.21 -23.38 29.40
N ASN A 9 11.23 -23.80 30.11
CA ASN A 9 11.45 -25.20 30.49
C ASN A 9 11.36 -25.42 31.98
N ASP A 10 11.49 -26.64 32.43
CA ASP A 10 11.40 -27.04 33.84
C ASP A 10 12.43 -26.37 34.77
N LYS A 11 13.52 -25.82 34.20
CA LYS A 11 14.55 -25.07 34.91
C LYS A 11 14.17 -23.59 35.07
N THR A 12 13.12 -23.12 34.37
CA THR A 12 12.66 -21.74 34.48
C THR A 12 12.11 -21.46 35.89
N ASN A 13 12.53 -20.35 36.50
CA ASN A 13 12.06 -19.94 37.82
C ASN A 13 10.51 -19.86 37.82
N ARG A 14 9.89 -20.33 38.90
CA ARG A 14 8.43 -20.40 39.04
C ARG A 14 7.73 -19.05 38.87
N GLU A 15 8.34 -17.97 39.34
CA GLU A 15 7.78 -16.61 39.18
C GLU A 15 7.79 -16.15 37.71
N ILE A 16 8.87 -16.46 37.01
CA ILE A 16 9.02 -16.15 35.56
C ILE A 16 8.01 -16.98 34.77
N PHE A 17 7.88 -18.25 35.09
CA PHE A 17 6.91 -19.14 34.47
C PHE A 17 5.45 -18.68 34.69
N ALA A 18 5.10 -18.31 35.93
CA ALA A 18 3.78 -17.76 36.23
C ALA A 18 3.50 -16.44 35.48
N ARG A 19 4.53 -15.59 35.32
CA ARG A 19 4.45 -14.36 34.55
C ARG A 19 4.22 -14.67 33.07
N ALA A 20 4.97 -15.64 32.54
CA ALA A 20 4.81 -16.10 31.15
C ALA A 20 3.39 -16.65 30.88
N GLN A 21 2.83 -17.43 31.80
CA GLN A 21 1.46 -17.94 31.71
C GLN A 21 0.39 -16.83 31.70
N SER A 22 0.69 -15.67 32.28
CA SER A 22 -0.21 -14.52 32.28
C SER A 22 -0.21 -13.69 30.98
N VAL A 23 0.76 -13.94 30.10
CA VAL A 23 0.84 -13.27 28.79
C VAL A 23 -0.34 -13.67 27.91
N ARG A 24 -0.88 -12.71 27.19
CA ARG A 24 -1.98 -12.90 26.22
C ARG A 24 -1.57 -12.33 24.88
N SER A 25 -2.35 -12.67 23.86
CA SER A 25 -2.18 -12.16 22.51
C SER A 25 -2.07 -10.65 22.50
N GLU A 26 -1.16 -10.12 21.66
CA GLU A 26 -0.89 -8.69 21.47
C GLU A 26 -0.25 -7.97 22.68
N TYR A 27 0.14 -8.68 23.74
CA TYR A 27 0.93 -8.06 24.81
C TYR A 27 2.33 -7.71 24.31
N VAL A 28 2.85 -6.57 24.71
CA VAL A 28 4.25 -6.22 24.51
C VAL A 28 5.06 -6.76 25.68
N VAL A 29 6.00 -7.63 25.37
CA VAL A 29 6.88 -8.24 26.37
C VAL A 29 8.33 -7.98 26.05
N ALA A 30 9.16 -7.85 27.06
CA ALA A 30 10.61 -7.89 26.96
C ALA A 30 11.09 -9.22 27.58
N ALA A 31 11.85 -9.98 26.81
CA ALA A 31 12.41 -11.24 27.26
C ALA A 31 13.93 -11.21 27.15
N THR A 32 14.59 -11.77 28.15
CA THR A 32 16.05 -12.01 28.15
C THR A 32 16.30 -13.51 28.24
N GLY A 33 17.19 -14.05 27.43
CA GLY A 33 17.45 -15.45 27.40
C GLY A 33 18.67 -15.81 26.54
N VAL A 34 18.87 -17.11 26.36
CA VAL A 34 19.95 -17.66 25.55
C VAL A 34 19.35 -18.26 24.28
N VAL A 35 19.93 -17.91 23.16
CA VAL A 35 19.57 -18.52 21.87
C VAL A 35 20.07 -19.97 21.85
N ALA A 36 19.18 -20.89 21.56
CA ALA A 36 19.48 -22.31 21.46
C ALA A 36 18.91 -22.88 20.17
N LYS A 37 19.47 -24.02 19.74
CA LYS A 37 18.91 -24.79 18.63
C LYS A 37 17.63 -25.49 19.13
N ARG A 38 16.61 -25.48 18.30
CA ARG A 38 15.33 -26.16 18.62
C ARG A 38 15.50 -27.67 18.54
N GLU A 39 14.81 -28.38 19.42
CA GLU A 39 14.69 -29.81 19.35
C GLU A 39 13.86 -30.28 18.14
N SER A 40 12.84 -29.49 17.79
CA SER A 40 11.95 -29.74 16.65
C SER A 40 11.90 -28.51 15.76
N ILE A 41 12.30 -28.68 14.49
CA ILE A 41 12.27 -27.63 13.46
C ILE A 41 10.81 -27.23 13.16
N ASN A 42 10.52 -25.93 13.16
CA ASN A 42 9.22 -25.40 12.76
C ASN A 42 9.36 -24.58 11.47
N LYS A 43 9.07 -25.20 10.34
CA LYS A 43 9.19 -24.60 9.01
C LYS A 43 8.19 -23.45 8.74
N ASP A 44 7.23 -23.22 9.64
CA ASP A 44 6.21 -22.18 9.47
C ASP A 44 6.71 -20.79 9.87
N ILE A 45 7.90 -20.69 10.46
CA ILE A 45 8.49 -19.41 10.86
C ILE A 45 9.91 -19.24 10.31
N PRO A 46 10.36 -18.01 10.00
CA PRO A 46 11.70 -17.75 9.44
C PRO A 46 12.87 -18.17 10.35
N THR A 47 12.62 -18.32 11.64
CA THR A 47 13.60 -18.75 12.66
C THR A 47 13.37 -20.22 13.04
N ASP A 48 13.17 -21.05 12.05
CA ASP A 48 12.74 -22.45 12.17
C ASP A 48 13.64 -23.34 13.04
N GLU A 49 14.96 -23.11 13.04
CA GLU A 49 15.96 -23.90 13.74
C GLU A 49 16.32 -23.38 15.13
N ILE A 50 15.93 -22.15 15.48
CA ILE A 50 16.36 -21.51 16.73
C ILE A 50 15.18 -21.05 17.61
N GLU A 51 15.44 -21.01 18.90
CA GLU A 51 14.52 -20.48 19.91
C GLU A 51 15.31 -19.73 20.98
N VAL A 52 14.61 -18.93 21.79
CA VAL A 52 15.20 -18.30 22.97
C VAL A 52 14.72 -19.00 24.22
N ILE A 53 15.64 -19.63 24.95
CA ILE A 53 15.37 -20.15 26.29
C ILE A 53 15.37 -18.96 27.24
N VAL A 54 14.20 -18.65 27.79
CA VAL A 54 13.98 -17.40 28.52
C VAL A 54 14.45 -17.52 29.97
N ASN A 55 15.30 -16.56 30.38
CA ASN A 55 15.78 -16.40 31.75
C ASN A 55 15.01 -15.35 32.53
N ASP A 56 14.43 -14.36 31.86
CA ASP A 56 13.51 -13.38 32.43
C ASP A 56 12.51 -12.88 31.38
N VAL A 57 11.28 -12.60 31.83
CA VAL A 57 10.23 -12.01 31.01
C VAL A 57 9.51 -10.90 31.76
N ARG A 58 9.35 -9.78 31.12
CA ARG A 58 8.65 -8.61 31.66
C ARG A 58 7.54 -8.19 30.73
N ILE A 59 6.33 -8.00 31.24
CA ILE A 59 5.22 -7.42 30.51
C ILE A 59 5.42 -5.91 30.50
N VAL A 60 5.69 -5.36 29.32
CA VAL A 60 5.90 -3.92 29.11
C VAL A 60 4.56 -3.21 28.95
N SER A 61 3.64 -3.83 28.19
CA SER A 61 2.30 -3.30 27.98
C SER A 61 1.30 -4.43 27.76
N LYS A 62 0.12 -4.29 28.37
CA LYS A 62 -1.00 -5.20 28.17
C LYS A 62 -1.91 -4.68 27.07
N ALA A 63 -2.44 -5.56 26.24
CA ALA A 63 -3.46 -5.25 25.26
C ALA A 63 -4.84 -5.77 25.72
N LYS A 64 -5.90 -5.13 25.24
CA LYS A 64 -7.24 -5.73 25.28
C LYS A 64 -7.28 -6.87 24.28
N THR A 65 -8.09 -7.88 24.53
CA THR A 65 -8.31 -8.98 23.58
C THR A 65 -8.78 -8.43 22.25
N PRO A 66 -8.06 -8.72 21.14
CA PRO A 66 -8.50 -8.31 19.81
C PRO A 66 -9.86 -8.90 19.46
N PRO A 67 -10.67 -8.20 18.63
CA PRO A 67 -11.99 -8.70 18.22
C PRO A 67 -11.92 -9.95 17.32
N PHE A 68 -10.75 -10.25 16.77
CA PHE A 68 -10.45 -11.44 15.97
C PHE A 68 -8.95 -11.75 16.01
N GLU A 69 -8.59 -12.99 15.66
CA GLU A 69 -7.19 -13.38 15.44
C GLU A 69 -6.71 -12.79 14.11
N ILE A 70 -5.61 -12.04 14.16
CA ILE A 70 -5.10 -11.26 13.01
C ILE A 70 -4.76 -12.17 11.84
N GLU A 71 -4.08 -13.29 12.10
CA GLU A 71 -3.67 -14.27 11.09
C GLU A 71 -4.87 -14.93 10.40
N LYS A 72 -6.00 -15.01 11.10
CA LYS A 72 -7.24 -15.64 10.60
C LYS A 72 -8.30 -14.61 10.16
N SER A 73 -7.93 -13.35 9.99
CA SER A 73 -8.86 -12.27 9.65
C SER A 73 -9.62 -12.51 8.34
N GLU A 74 -9.10 -13.32 7.43
CA GLU A 74 -9.79 -13.71 6.19
C GLU A 74 -11.09 -14.50 6.43
N LYS A 75 -11.24 -15.11 7.61
CA LYS A 75 -12.46 -15.87 8.01
C LYS A 75 -13.48 -15.00 8.72
N VAL A 76 -13.18 -13.73 8.91
CA VAL A 76 -14.00 -12.75 9.64
C VAL A 76 -14.81 -11.93 8.65
N GLY A 77 -16.07 -11.65 8.96
CA GLY A 77 -16.94 -10.87 8.07
C GLY A 77 -16.43 -9.43 7.84
N ASP A 78 -16.74 -8.89 6.68
CA ASP A 78 -16.26 -7.59 6.20
C ASP A 78 -16.60 -6.44 7.17
N GLU A 79 -17.79 -6.45 7.75
CA GLU A 79 -18.20 -5.42 8.71
C GLU A 79 -17.22 -5.30 9.89
N THR A 80 -16.81 -6.43 10.46
CA THR A 80 -15.87 -6.44 11.58
C THR A 80 -14.46 -6.06 11.13
N THR A 81 -14.00 -6.58 10.00
CA THR A 81 -12.66 -6.28 9.49
C THR A 81 -12.52 -4.84 9.03
N LEU A 82 -13.57 -4.23 8.48
CA LEU A 82 -13.60 -2.81 8.14
C LEU A 82 -13.65 -1.91 9.37
N LYS A 83 -14.46 -2.27 10.38
CA LYS A 83 -14.52 -1.54 11.66
C LYS A 83 -13.17 -1.50 12.36
N TYR A 84 -12.44 -2.60 12.33
CA TYR A 84 -11.11 -2.73 12.94
C TYR A 84 -10.01 -2.81 11.87
N ARG A 85 -10.11 -1.98 10.83
CA ARG A 85 -9.21 -2.01 9.68
C ARG A 85 -7.74 -1.93 10.04
N TYR A 86 -7.39 -1.16 11.06
CA TYR A 86 -6.02 -1.02 11.57
C TYR A 86 -5.44 -2.33 12.13
N LEU A 87 -6.26 -3.23 12.68
CA LEU A 87 -5.83 -4.58 13.07
C LEU A 87 -5.78 -5.50 11.85
N ASN A 88 -6.78 -5.42 10.98
CA ASN A 88 -6.84 -6.23 9.76
C ASN A 88 -5.63 -5.97 8.84
N LEU A 89 -5.16 -4.73 8.76
CA LEU A 89 -3.95 -4.38 7.98
C LEU A 89 -2.66 -5.03 8.48
N ARG A 90 -2.67 -5.63 9.68
CA ARG A 90 -1.54 -6.42 10.20
C ARG A 90 -1.52 -7.85 9.67
N ASN A 91 -2.58 -8.30 8.99
CA ASN A 91 -2.58 -9.55 8.25
C ASN A 91 -1.53 -9.48 7.13
N GLU A 92 -0.73 -10.53 7.00
CA GLU A 92 0.42 -10.55 6.09
C GLU A 92 0.04 -10.28 4.63
N LYS A 93 -1.08 -10.82 4.16
CA LYS A 93 -1.58 -10.62 2.79
C LYS A 93 -1.93 -9.15 2.53
N LEU A 94 -2.61 -8.50 3.48
CA LEU A 94 -2.97 -7.09 3.34
C LEU A 94 -1.74 -6.18 3.47
N THR A 95 -0.84 -6.51 4.37
CA THR A 95 0.45 -5.82 4.48
C THR A 95 1.23 -5.92 3.17
N LYS A 96 1.31 -7.10 2.55
CA LYS A 96 1.96 -7.29 1.24
C LYS A 96 1.33 -6.42 0.15
N ASN A 97 -0.02 -6.29 0.13
CA ASN A 97 -0.71 -5.42 -0.84
C ASN A 97 -0.33 -3.94 -0.67
N VAL A 98 -0.25 -3.46 0.58
CA VAL A 98 0.17 -2.07 0.86
C VAL A 98 1.62 -1.84 0.46
N LEU A 99 2.52 -2.80 0.76
CA LEU A 99 3.93 -2.74 0.38
C LEU A 99 4.11 -2.81 -1.15
N MET A 100 3.30 -3.63 -1.83
CA MET A 100 3.29 -3.71 -3.29
C MET A 100 2.88 -2.37 -3.91
N ARG A 101 1.81 -1.75 -3.41
CA ARG A 101 1.39 -0.42 -3.85
C ARG A 101 2.49 0.63 -3.64
N HIS A 102 3.16 0.61 -2.49
CA HIS A 102 4.31 1.47 -2.22
C HIS A 102 5.43 1.26 -3.25
N LYS A 103 5.76 -0.01 -3.52
CA LYS A 103 6.80 -0.38 -4.51
C LYS A 103 6.44 0.10 -5.92
N ILE A 104 5.19 -0.09 -6.35
CA ILE A 104 4.68 0.41 -7.64
C ILE A 104 4.86 1.92 -7.74
N ALA A 105 4.45 2.67 -6.72
CA ALA A 105 4.56 4.13 -6.70
C ALA A 105 6.03 4.61 -6.78
N ARG A 106 6.94 3.92 -6.10
CA ARG A 106 8.37 4.20 -6.17
C ARG A 106 8.92 3.95 -7.56
N ILE A 107 8.67 2.76 -8.14
CA ILE A 107 9.15 2.41 -9.49
C ILE A 107 8.61 3.40 -10.53
N ALA A 108 7.35 3.82 -10.44
CA ALA A 108 6.78 4.80 -11.34
C ALA A 108 7.57 6.12 -11.28
N ARG A 109 7.82 6.66 -10.07
CA ARG A 109 8.62 7.89 -9.93
C ARG A 109 10.03 7.73 -10.47
N GLU A 110 10.72 6.65 -10.13
CA GLU A 110 12.08 6.37 -10.60
C GLU A 110 12.12 6.27 -12.13
N TYR A 111 11.21 5.50 -12.74
CA TYR A 111 11.17 5.33 -14.19
C TYR A 111 10.94 6.65 -14.92
N PHE A 112 9.94 7.43 -14.51
CA PHE A 112 9.63 8.68 -15.17
C PHE A 112 10.67 9.76 -14.90
N TYR A 113 11.26 9.79 -13.69
CA TYR A 113 12.41 10.65 -13.40
C TYR A 113 13.61 10.34 -14.31
N ASP A 114 13.95 9.06 -14.49
CA ASP A 114 15.02 8.61 -15.37
C ASP A 114 14.77 8.97 -16.86
N ASN A 115 13.52 9.30 -17.22
CA ASN A 115 13.09 9.72 -18.55
C ASN A 115 12.74 11.23 -18.61
N ASP A 116 13.32 12.04 -17.74
CA ASP A 116 13.20 13.51 -17.71
C ASP A 116 11.80 14.06 -17.43
N PHE A 117 10.92 13.27 -16.79
CA PHE A 117 9.63 13.77 -16.35
C PHE A 117 9.75 14.56 -15.04
N ILE A 118 8.96 15.62 -14.96
CA ILE A 118 8.84 16.46 -13.77
C ILE A 118 7.54 16.13 -13.05
N GLU A 119 7.62 15.70 -11.78
CA GLU A 119 6.44 15.48 -10.95
C GLU A 119 5.88 16.83 -10.48
N ILE A 120 4.65 17.14 -10.89
CA ILE A 120 3.97 18.38 -10.53
C ILE A 120 2.66 18.03 -9.84
N GLU A 121 2.51 18.48 -8.59
CA GLU A 121 1.27 18.33 -7.83
C GLU A 121 0.26 19.42 -8.22
N THR A 122 -0.96 19.00 -8.54
CA THR A 122 -2.05 19.89 -8.97
C THR A 122 -3.11 20.07 -7.88
N PRO A 123 -3.86 21.17 -7.89
CA PRO A 123 -4.91 21.42 -6.90
C PRO A 123 -6.01 20.35 -6.91
N MET A 124 -6.53 20.06 -5.70
CA MET A 124 -7.63 19.09 -5.50
C MET A 124 -9.01 19.79 -5.44
N MET A 125 -9.09 21.05 -5.05
CA MET A 125 -10.33 21.84 -5.06
C MET A 125 -10.33 22.75 -6.28
N ILE A 126 -10.99 22.30 -7.33
CA ILE A 126 -10.98 22.94 -8.64
C ILE A 126 -12.40 23.41 -9.04
N LYS A 127 -12.51 24.02 -10.20
CA LYS A 127 -13.79 24.26 -10.87
C LYS A 127 -14.26 22.95 -11.51
N SER A 128 -15.57 22.66 -11.46
CA SER A 128 -16.15 21.53 -12.18
C SER A 128 -15.77 21.54 -13.65
N THR A 129 -15.36 20.37 -14.15
CA THR A 129 -14.98 20.14 -15.55
C THR A 129 -15.77 18.96 -16.10
N PRO A 130 -16.38 19.07 -17.28
CA PRO A 130 -17.18 17.99 -17.87
C PRO A 130 -16.26 16.91 -18.47
N GLU A 131 -15.88 15.93 -17.65
CA GLU A 131 -14.98 14.82 -18.07
C GLU A 131 -15.69 13.46 -18.18
N GLY A 132 -17.02 13.44 -18.22
CA GLY A 132 -17.80 12.23 -18.46
C GLY A 132 -18.44 11.61 -17.22
N ALA A 133 -17.83 11.65 -16.04
CA ALA A 133 -18.43 11.24 -14.78
C ALA A 133 -19.10 12.44 -14.07
N ARG A 134 -19.88 12.16 -13.02
CA ARG A 134 -20.34 13.23 -12.11
C ARG A 134 -19.23 13.62 -11.16
N ASP A 135 -19.17 14.91 -10.84
CA ASP A 135 -18.21 15.44 -9.89
C ASP A 135 -18.69 15.27 -8.45
N TYR A 136 -17.75 14.95 -7.55
CA TYR A 136 -17.95 15.23 -6.13
C TYR A 136 -17.72 16.70 -5.87
N VAL A 137 -18.68 17.37 -5.21
CA VAL A 137 -18.63 18.81 -4.97
C VAL A 137 -18.47 19.15 -3.50
N VAL A 138 -17.72 20.22 -3.23
CA VAL A 138 -17.48 20.76 -1.89
C VAL A 138 -18.07 22.15 -1.82
N PRO A 139 -19.04 22.43 -0.91
CA PRO A 139 -19.64 23.75 -0.78
C PRO A 139 -18.59 24.80 -0.41
N SER A 140 -18.65 25.96 -1.06
CA SER A 140 -17.82 27.11 -0.69
C SER A 140 -18.38 27.80 0.57
N ARG A 141 -17.54 27.91 1.60
CA ARG A 141 -17.89 28.66 2.81
C ARG A 141 -17.93 30.17 2.58
N ILE A 142 -17.16 30.66 1.61
CA ILE A 142 -17.01 32.10 1.35
C ILE A 142 -18.06 32.61 0.35
N HIS A 143 -18.41 31.79 -0.64
CA HIS A 143 -19.32 32.18 -1.72
C HIS A 143 -20.59 31.34 -1.67
N ASN A 144 -21.68 31.94 -1.19
CA ASN A 144 -22.99 31.28 -1.10
C ASN A 144 -23.46 30.78 -2.48
N GLY A 145 -23.94 29.52 -2.52
CA GLY A 145 -24.42 28.86 -3.73
C GLY A 145 -23.36 28.48 -4.74
N LYS A 146 -22.07 28.59 -4.38
CA LYS A 146 -20.94 28.10 -5.20
C LYS A 146 -20.24 26.89 -4.58
N PHE A 147 -19.65 26.08 -5.44
CA PHE A 147 -19.02 24.83 -5.08
C PHE A 147 -17.64 24.72 -5.73
N TYR A 148 -16.72 24.05 -5.05
CA TYR A 148 -15.56 23.45 -5.65
C TYR A 148 -15.92 22.03 -6.10
N ALA A 149 -15.22 21.51 -7.11
CA ALA A 149 -15.28 20.11 -7.50
C ALA A 149 -13.97 19.40 -7.14
N LEU A 150 -14.06 18.11 -6.85
CA LEU A 150 -12.87 17.24 -6.76
C LEU A 150 -12.52 16.76 -8.18
N PRO A 151 -11.21 16.66 -8.56
CA PRO A 151 -10.82 16.37 -9.92
C PRO A 151 -11.13 14.93 -10.32
N GLN A 152 -11.72 14.75 -11.49
CA GLN A 152 -11.84 13.44 -12.15
C GLN A 152 -10.52 12.98 -12.74
N SER A 153 -9.70 13.93 -13.18
CA SER A 153 -8.30 13.83 -13.57
C SER A 153 -7.67 15.23 -13.54
N PRO A 154 -6.34 15.38 -13.56
CA PRO A 154 -5.66 16.68 -13.63
C PRO A 154 -5.60 17.25 -15.06
N GLN A 155 -6.53 16.91 -15.95
CA GLN A 155 -6.47 17.15 -17.39
C GLN A 155 -6.17 18.61 -17.77
N ILE A 156 -6.86 19.59 -17.20
CA ILE A 156 -6.63 21.00 -17.50
C ILE A 156 -5.24 21.43 -17.03
N TYR A 157 -4.84 21.01 -15.84
CA TYR A 157 -3.56 21.43 -15.26
C TYR A 157 -2.37 20.85 -16.01
N LYS A 158 -2.42 19.57 -16.40
CA LYS A 158 -1.33 18.99 -17.19
C LYS A 158 -1.19 19.62 -18.57
N GLN A 159 -2.29 20.01 -19.22
CA GLN A 159 -2.24 20.80 -20.45
C GLN A 159 -1.62 22.19 -20.21
N LEU A 160 -1.96 22.85 -19.11
CA LEU A 160 -1.35 24.13 -18.74
C LEU A 160 0.15 23.99 -18.47
N THR A 161 0.62 22.87 -17.92
CA THR A 161 2.07 22.62 -17.76
C THR A 161 2.78 22.49 -19.11
N MET A 162 2.17 21.85 -20.09
CA MET A 162 2.71 21.81 -21.46
C MET A 162 2.82 23.22 -22.08
N ILE A 163 1.76 24.03 -21.93
CA ILE A 163 1.77 25.43 -22.39
C ILE A 163 2.84 26.26 -21.66
N ALA A 164 3.09 25.95 -20.39
CA ALA A 164 4.12 26.60 -19.59
C ALA A 164 5.56 26.16 -19.92
N GLY A 165 5.73 25.21 -20.86
CA GLY A 165 7.04 24.73 -21.31
C GLY A 165 7.63 23.58 -20.50
N PHE A 166 6.81 22.87 -19.72
CA PHE A 166 7.21 21.60 -19.09
C PHE A 166 6.91 20.46 -20.07
N ASP A 167 7.87 20.03 -20.85
CA ASP A 167 7.65 19.09 -21.94
C ASP A 167 7.28 17.67 -21.50
N ARG A 168 7.55 17.30 -20.25
CA ARG A 168 7.25 15.99 -19.67
C ARG A 168 6.75 16.14 -18.25
N TYR A 169 5.47 15.87 -18.07
CA TYR A 169 4.77 15.94 -16.77
C TYR A 169 4.39 14.55 -16.30
N ILE A 170 4.50 14.32 -15.00
CA ILE A 170 4.01 13.14 -14.29
C ILE A 170 3.33 13.55 -12.98
N GLN A 171 2.31 12.81 -12.58
CA GLN A 171 1.74 12.89 -11.23
C GLN A 171 1.13 11.55 -10.83
N LEU A 172 1.34 11.14 -9.58
CA LEU A 172 0.52 10.10 -8.95
C LEU A 172 -0.75 10.77 -8.43
N ALA A 173 -1.69 11.02 -9.35
CA ALA A 173 -2.84 11.87 -9.13
C ALA A 173 -3.95 11.15 -8.37
N ARG A 174 -4.51 11.80 -7.34
CA ARG A 174 -5.74 11.37 -6.71
C ARG A 174 -6.93 11.86 -7.53
N CYS A 175 -7.80 10.93 -7.95
CA CYS A 175 -8.94 11.18 -8.81
C CYS A 175 -10.23 10.72 -8.16
N PHE A 176 -11.34 11.41 -8.50
CA PHE A 176 -12.65 11.18 -7.91
C PHE A 176 -13.70 11.12 -9.02
N ARG A 177 -14.54 10.09 -9.01
CA ARG A 177 -15.65 9.95 -9.97
C ARG A 177 -16.87 9.42 -9.26
N ASP A 178 -17.97 10.16 -9.30
CA ASP A 178 -19.25 9.73 -8.76
C ASP A 178 -19.97 8.85 -9.80
N GLU A 179 -19.57 7.60 -9.83
CA GLU A 179 -20.08 6.56 -10.73
C GLU A 179 -20.51 5.33 -9.93
N ASP A 180 -21.27 4.44 -10.56
CA ASP A 180 -21.65 3.16 -9.97
C ASP A 180 -20.42 2.30 -9.66
N LEU A 181 -20.37 1.76 -8.45
CA LEU A 181 -19.30 0.88 -8.01
C LEU A 181 -19.31 -0.44 -8.79
N ARG A 182 -18.13 -0.91 -9.16
CA ARG A 182 -17.90 -2.24 -9.74
C ARG A 182 -16.74 -2.90 -9.01
N ALA A 183 -16.50 -4.18 -9.30
CA ALA A 183 -15.41 -4.93 -8.64
C ALA A 183 -14.02 -4.28 -8.81
N ASP A 184 -13.81 -3.61 -9.92
CA ASP A 184 -12.55 -2.95 -10.34
C ASP A 184 -12.60 -1.41 -10.28
N ARG A 185 -13.73 -0.82 -9.85
CA ARG A 185 -13.91 0.64 -9.82
C ARG A 185 -14.24 1.15 -8.44
N GLN A 186 -13.51 2.16 -8.02
CA GLN A 186 -13.71 2.89 -6.78
C GLN A 186 -13.99 4.36 -7.07
N PRO A 187 -14.82 5.05 -6.25
CA PRO A 187 -15.13 6.47 -6.45
C PRO A 187 -13.91 7.38 -6.22
N GLU A 188 -12.93 6.89 -5.47
CA GLU A 188 -11.64 7.53 -5.22
C GLU A 188 -10.53 6.57 -5.57
N PHE A 189 -9.62 6.98 -6.47
CA PHE A 189 -8.52 6.14 -6.94
C PHE A 189 -7.30 6.98 -7.28
N THR A 190 -6.18 6.31 -7.54
CA THR A 190 -4.94 6.96 -7.96
C THR A 190 -4.63 6.61 -9.41
N GLN A 191 -4.31 7.62 -10.21
CA GLN A 191 -3.76 7.45 -11.55
C GLN A 191 -2.26 7.71 -11.54
N ILE A 192 -1.52 6.97 -12.36
CA ILE A 192 -0.21 7.38 -12.84
C ILE A 192 -0.52 8.20 -14.08
N ASP A 193 -0.57 9.51 -13.91
CA ASP A 193 -0.98 10.45 -14.95
C ASP A 193 0.22 11.14 -15.55
N LEU A 194 0.31 11.16 -16.86
CA LEU A 194 1.44 11.76 -17.60
C LEU A 194 0.96 12.59 -18.79
N GLU A 195 1.78 13.55 -19.19
CA GLU A 195 1.59 14.34 -20.41
C GLU A 195 2.95 14.64 -21.03
N MET A 196 3.02 14.62 -22.35
CA MET A 196 4.23 14.91 -23.12
C MET A 196 3.95 15.85 -24.27
N SER A 197 4.89 16.77 -24.55
CA SER A 197 4.88 17.65 -25.73
C SER A 197 5.74 17.04 -26.85
N PHE A 198 5.45 17.44 -28.11
CA PHE A 198 6.24 17.11 -29.29
C PHE A 198 6.42 15.61 -29.55
N VAL A 199 5.39 14.82 -29.26
CA VAL A 199 5.39 13.36 -29.41
C VAL A 199 4.16 12.90 -30.20
N ASP A 200 4.24 11.73 -30.79
CA ASP A 200 3.10 11.05 -31.40
C ASP A 200 2.63 9.83 -30.59
N CYS A 201 1.70 9.05 -31.15
CA CYS A 201 1.12 7.90 -30.45
C CYS A 201 2.14 6.79 -30.17
N ASP A 202 3.11 6.59 -31.06
CA ASP A 202 4.11 5.52 -30.90
C ASP A 202 5.08 5.87 -29.77
N ASP A 203 5.49 7.13 -29.64
CA ASP A 203 6.33 7.58 -28.52
C ASP A 203 5.69 7.33 -27.17
N ILE A 204 4.36 7.58 -27.04
CA ILE A 204 3.61 7.32 -25.80
C ILE A 204 3.51 5.81 -25.54
N MET A 205 3.27 5.01 -26.57
CA MET A 205 3.19 3.56 -26.44
C MET A 205 4.53 2.96 -26.01
N ASP A 206 5.63 3.42 -26.60
CA ASP A 206 6.97 2.95 -26.25
C ASP A 206 7.36 3.34 -24.82
N MET A 207 7.03 4.56 -24.39
CA MET A 207 7.22 5.01 -23.02
C MET A 207 6.42 4.15 -22.03
N ALA A 208 5.14 3.88 -22.33
CA ALA A 208 4.28 3.05 -21.50
C ALA A 208 4.75 1.59 -21.45
N GLU A 209 5.19 1.04 -22.57
CA GLU A 209 5.74 -0.32 -22.67
C GLU A 209 7.00 -0.48 -21.81
N GLY A 210 7.93 0.46 -21.90
CA GLY A 210 9.13 0.47 -21.06
C GLY A 210 8.80 0.54 -19.58
N PHE A 211 7.84 1.38 -19.20
CA PHE A 211 7.36 1.48 -17.82
C PHE A 211 6.76 0.17 -17.33
N ILE A 212 5.82 -0.43 -18.08
CA ILE A 212 5.15 -1.67 -17.69
C ILE A 212 6.16 -2.82 -17.60
N SER A 213 7.10 -2.92 -18.52
CA SER A 213 8.15 -3.95 -18.52
C SER A 213 9.01 -3.87 -17.24
N ARG A 214 9.50 -2.67 -16.90
CA ARG A 214 10.24 -2.44 -15.65
C ARG A 214 9.38 -2.74 -14.42
N LEU A 215 8.13 -2.29 -14.42
CA LEU A 215 7.21 -2.49 -13.31
C LEU A 215 6.97 -3.98 -13.02
N MET A 216 6.65 -4.76 -14.05
CA MET A 216 6.37 -6.19 -13.91
C MET A 216 7.62 -6.97 -13.48
N LYS A 217 8.78 -6.65 -14.06
CA LYS A 217 10.05 -7.28 -13.69
C LYS A 217 10.40 -7.00 -12.22
N GLU A 218 10.33 -5.74 -11.79
CA GLU A 218 10.74 -5.38 -10.44
C GLU A 218 9.70 -5.77 -9.37
N THR A 219 8.40 -5.83 -9.70
CA THR A 219 7.35 -6.13 -8.71
C THR A 219 7.13 -7.62 -8.49
N ILE A 220 6.99 -8.39 -9.57
CA ILE A 220 6.57 -9.80 -9.54
C ILE A 220 7.53 -10.72 -10.30
N ASP A 221 8.69 -10.20 -10.74
CA ASP A 221 9.73 -10.93 -11.49
C ASP A 221 9.21 -11.59 -12.79
N VAL A 222 8.32 -10.90 -13.48
CA VAL A 222 7.80 -11.32 -14.80
C VAL A 222 8.45 -10.50 -15.89
N GLU A 223 9.03 -11.17 -16.88
CA GLU A 223 9.54 -10.55 -18.10
C GLU A 223 8.41 -10.51 -19.14
N ILE A 224 8.11 -9.29 -19.62
CA ILE A 224 7.15 -9.08 -20.70
C ILE A 224 7.91 -9.09 -22.02
N GLN A 225 7.40 -9.83 -22.99
CA GLN A 225 7.95 -9.82 -24.35
C GLN A 225 7.74 -8.44 -24.97
N SER A 226 8.81 -7.79 -25.36
CA SER A 226 8.80 -6.50 -26.07
C SER A 226 9.23 -6.72 -27.53
N PRO A 227 8.67 -6.00 -28.53
CA PRO A 227 7.57 -5.05 -28.38
C PRO A 227 6.21 -5.74 -28.12
N LEU A 228 5.32 -5.04 -27.39
CA LEU A 228 3.95 -5.50 -27.21
C LEU A 228 3.19 -5.50 -28.55
N PRO A 229 2.29 -6.49 -28.78
CA PRO A 229 1.50 -6.52 -30.00
C PRO A 229 0.64 -5.27 -30.17
N ARG A 230 0.74 -4.60 -31.29
CA ARG A 230 -0.14 -3.48 -31.67
C ARG A 230 -1.41 -4.04 -32.30
N MET A 231 -2.57 -3.63 -31.83
CA MET A 231 -3.85 -4.06 -32.39
C MET A 231 -4.85 -2.90 -32.39
N THR A 232 -5.78 -2.95 -33.34
CA THR A 232 -6.94 -2.03 -33.36
C THR A 232 -7.96 -2.45 -32.34
N PHE A 233 -8.72 -1.49 -31.84
CA PHE A 233 -9.84 -1.72 -30.89
C PHE A 233 -10.98 -2.46 -31.56
#